data_8c0bcd110f316ea90cd8b2804f4e0273
#
_entry.id   8c0bcd110f316ea90cd8b2804f4e0273
#
_cell.length_a   1.000
_cell.length_b   1.000
_cell.length_c   1.000
_cell.angle_alpha   90.00
_cell.angle_beta   90.00
_cell.angle_gamma   90.00
#
_symmetry.space_group_name_H-M   'P 1'
#
loop_
_entity.id
_entity.type
_entity.pdbx_description
1 polymer ?
#
loop_
_entity_poly.entity_id
_entity_poly.type
_entity_poly.pdbx_seq_one_letter_code
_entity_poly.pdbx_strand_id
1 'polypeptide(L)'
;MVADASALQMSSEDVEAFHRDGAVLLKQVLSQEWLDSLECGLEYIQNHPDGMSAGVGMPLRIDQFPASHSSDIDWVMKSSPIAEIVGRVLDDPVRFYMDQMFYKPAGKMFPSAWHQDTSYYNIEGDQVVRAWVCVDPVPRDASIEVVRGSHRWNITYRPPVGMDPKADPEGAANLEAAFASGQILIGREAHNEWTYFDSFLDPALPELPDIEANRASFDILGWDYSPGDVLLFHGNILHSARGGIELPHPRRAHASLWVGPDVHYLRRRSQAIPDPIQLYDYLPLDGQPLSDFDEVFPVAWTPA
;
A
#
# COMPACT_ATOMS: atom_id res chain seq x y z
N MET A 1 -15.47 -22.62 15.93
CA MET A 1 -14.38 -23.61 15.81
C MET A 1 -13.13 -22.77 15.66
N VAL A 2 -12.17 -22.93 16.56
CA VAL A 2 -10.86 -22.25 16.46
C VAL A 2 -10.21 -22.84 15.22
N ALA A 3 -9.94 -22.00 14.20
CA ALA A 3 -9.21 -22.42 13.03
C ALA A 3 -7.87 -23.00 13.52
N ASP A 4 -7.53 -24.17 12.99
CA ASP A 4 -6.27 -24.85 13.25
C ASP A 4 -5.15 -23.85 12.86
N ALA A 5 -4.43 -23.36 13.86
CA ALA A 5 -3.24 -22.57 13.65
C ALA A 5 -2.16 -23.48 13.07
N SER A 6 -2.33 -23.84 11.78
CA SER A 6 -1.23 -24.41 11.03
C SER A 6 -0.07 -23.45 11.16
N ALA A 7 1.01 -23.92 11.77
CA ALA A 7 2.17 -23.13 12.17
C ALA A 7 2.53 -22.16 11.05
N LEU A 8 2.49 -20.86 11.36
CA LEU A 8 2.82 -19.79 10.43
C LEU A 8 4.17 -20.10 9.80
N GLN A 9 4.22 -20.34 8.48
CA GLN A 9 5.41 -20.79 7.79
C GLN A 9 6.34 -19.60 7.46
N MET A 10 6.63 -18.75 8.44
CA MET A 10 7.62 -17.71 8.30
C MET A 10 8.91 -18.16 8.97
N SER A 11 9.97 -18.31 8.18
CA SER A 11 11.29 -18.71 8.65
C SER A 11 12.12 -17.51 9.14
N SER A 12 13.20 -17.77 9.89
CA SER A 12 14.17 -16.72 10.21
C SER A 12 14.86 -16.15 8.97
N GLU A 13 15.00 -16.94 7.90
CA GLU A 13 15.55 -16.49 6.62
C GLU A 13 14.62 -15.46 5.94
N ASP A 14 13.30 -15.60 6.07
CA ASP A 14 12.33 -14.63 5.55
C ASP A 14 12.44 -13.29 6.29
N VAL A 15 12.60 -13.32 7.61
CA VAL A 15 12.84 -12.13 8.45
C VAL A 15 14.15 -11.45 8.04
N GLU A 16 15.24 -12.22 7.91
CA GLU A 16 16.53 -11.71 7.46
C GLU A 16 16.44 -11.13 6.02
N ALA A 17 15.70 -11.78 5.13
CA ALA A 17 15.46 -11.28 3.78
C ALA A 17 14.73 -9.95 3.79
N PHE A 18 13.68 -9.81 4.61
CA PHE A 18 12.96 -8.54 4.75
C PHE A 18 13.90 -7.41 5.20
N HIS A 19 14.69 -7.62 6.25
CA HIS A 19 15.61 -6.59 6.76
C HIS A 19 16.75 -6.27 5.78
N ARG A 20 17.25 -7.28 5.06
CA ARG A 20 18.34 -7.12 4.08
C ARG A 20 17.86 -6.44 2.80
N ASP A 21 16.78 -6.94 2.25
CA ASP A 21 16.30 -6.60 0.90
C ASP A 21 15.19 -5.53 0.94
N GLY A 22 14.49 -5.39 2.08
CA GLY A 22 13.36 -4.49 2.28
C GLY A 22 12.03 -5.04 1.80
N ALA A 23 12.01 -6.29 1.31
CA ALA A 23 10.80 -6.99 0.90
C ALA A 23 10.99 -8.50 0.91
N VAL A 24 9.90 -9.25 1.16
CA VAL A 24 9.87 -10.70 1.10
C VAL A 24 8.49 -11.18 0.64
N LEU A 25 8.46 -12.16 -0.27
CA LEU A 25 7.24 -12.84 -0.66
C LEU A 25 7.08 -14.13 0.15
N LEU A 26 6.05 -14.16 0.99
CA LEU A 26 5.65 -15.34 1.76
C LEU A 26 4.61 -16.11 0.98
N LYS A 27 4.87 -17.40 0.76
CA LYS A 27 4.01 -18.26 -0.07
C LYS A 27 2.89 -18.88 0.76
N GLN A 28 1.66 -18.87 0.20
CA GLN A 28 0.49 -19.59 0.72
C GLN A 28 0.20 -19.31 2.22
N VAL A 29 0.31 -18.06 2.61
CA VAL A 29 0.02 -17.59 3.98
C VAL A 29 -1.47 -17.63 4.28
N LEU A 30 -2.29 -17.17 3.31
CA LEU A 30 -3.73 -17.10 3.46
C LEU A 30 -4.38 -18.38 2.93
N SER A 31 -5.21 -19.00 3.77
CA SER A 31 -6.05 -20.13 3.36
C SER A 31 -7.16 -19.67 2.41
N GLN A 32 -7.85 -20.63 1.80
CA GLN A 32 -8.98 -20.34 0.92
C GLN A 32 -10.09 -19.57 1.63
N GLU A 33 -10.34 -19.82 2.91
CA GLU A 33 -11.34 -19.08 3.69
C GLU A 33 -11.03 -17.58 3.77
N TRP A 34 -9.76 -17.21 4.01
CA TRP A 34 -9.32 -15.81 4.00
C TRP A 34 -9.43 -15.18 2.61
N LEU A 35 -9.09 -15.95 1.57
CA LEU A 35 -9.18 -15.48 0.19
C LEU A 35 -10.62 -15.27 -0.25
N ASP A 36 -11.52 -16.18 0.07
CA ASP A 36 -12.94 -16.06 -0.27
C ASP A 36 -13.56 -14.83 0.39
N SER A 37 -13.23 -14.58 1.67
CA SER A 37 -13.69 -13.38 2.37
C SER A 37 -13.09 -12.11 1.76
N LEU A 38 -11.78 -12.09 1.49
CA LEU A 38 -11.14 -10.94 0.88
C LEU A 38 -11.71 -10.64 -0.52
N GLU A 39 -11.93 -11.67 -1.34
CA GLU A 39 -12.53 -11.54 -2.67
C GLU A 39 -13.95 -10.96 -2.58
N CYS A 40 -14.78 -11.48 -1.68
CA CYS A 40 -16.13 -10.99 -1.42
C CYS A 40 -16.12 -9.51 -1.03
N GLY A 41 -15.24 -9.13 -0.10
CA GLY A 41 -15.09 -7.74 0.32
C GLY A 41 -14.61 -6.81 -0.78
N LEU A 42 -13.60 -7.22 -1.57
CA LEU A 42 -13.11 -6.44 -2.71
C LEU A 42 -14.18 -6.26 -3.78
N GLU A 43 -14.97 -7.30 -4.07
CA GLU A 43 -16.10 -7.20 -5.01
C GLU A 43 -17.19 -6.26 -4.48
N TYR A 44 -17.47 -6.31 -3.18
CA TYR A 44 -18.41 -5.38 -2.56
C TYR A 44 -17.94 -3.92 -2.75
N ILE A 45 -16.70 -3.58 -2.38
CA ILE A 45 -16.14 -2.24 -2.54
C ILE A 45 -16.16 -1.80 -4.01
N GLN A 46 -15.81 -2.69 -4.93
CA GLN A 46 -15.83 -2.38 -6.37
C GLN A 46 -17.23 -1.98 -6.86
N ASN A 47 -18.27 -2.63 -6.34
CA ASN A 47 -19.66 -2.39 -6.73
C ASN A 47 -20.33 -1.23 -5.97
N HIS A 48 -19.70 -0.72 -4.90
CA HIS A 48 -20.21 0.36 -4.07
C HIS A 48 -19.18 1.49 -3.92
N PRO A 49 -18.80 2.19 -5.02
CA PRO A 49 -17.86 3.30 -4.95
C PRO A 49 -18.45 4.44 -4.10
N ASP A 50 -17.60 5.05 -3.29
CA ASP A 50 -17.95 6.18 -2.45
C ASP A 50 -16.97 7.36 -2.63
N GLY A 51 -17.02 8.36 -1.74
CA GLY A 51 -16.12 9.52 -1.78
C GLY A 51 -14.65 9.20 -1.53
N MET A 52 -14.32 7.97 -1.11
CA MET A 52 -12.95 7.47 -0.91
C MET A 52 -12.45 6.64 -2.11
N SER A 53 -13.26 6.48 -3.14
CA SER A 53 -12.92 5.78 -4.38
C SER A 53 -12.32 6.74 -5.41
N ALA A 54 -11.09 6.47 -5.84
CA ALA A 54 -10.43 7.22 -6.92
C ALA A 54 -10.30 6.37 -8.18
N GLY A 55 -10.47 6.99 -9.35
CA GLY A 55 -10.28 6.32 -10.63
C GLY A 55 -11.36 5.32 -11.01
N VAL A 56 -12.60 5.50 -10.56
CA VAL A 56 -13.73 4.66 -10.97
C VAL A 56 -13.91 4.74 -12.49
N GLY A 57 -13.88 3.58 -13.16
CA GLY A 57 -13.93 3.49 -14.62
C GLY A 57 -12.59 3.75 -15.33
N MET A 58 -11.53 4.03 -14.60
CA MET A 58 -10.17 4.24 -15.11
C MET A 58 -9.37 2.92 -15.15
N PRO A 59 -8.22 2.88 -15.87
CA PRO A 59 -7.33 1.72 -15.89
C PRO A 59 -6.70 1.35 -14.53
N LEU A 60 -6.73 2.26 -13.58
CA LEU A 60 -6.40 2.04 -12.17
C LEU A 60 -7.46 2.69 -11.30
N ARG A 61 -8.05 1.90 -10.42
CA ARG A 61 -8.92 2.37 -9.34
C ARG A 61 -8.25 2.09 -8.00
N ILE A 62 -8.35 3.05 -7.09
CA ILE A 62 -7.87 2.93 -5.71
C ILE A 62 -9.02 3.31 -4.78
N ASP A 63 -9.36 2.45 -3.84
CA ASP A 63 -10.30 2.73 -2.77
C ASP A 63 -9.56 2.79 -1.45
N GLN A 64 -9.84 3.83 -0.67
CA GLN A 64 -9.22 4.06 0.63
C GLN A 64 -10.10 3.45 1.74
N PHE A 65 -9.47 2.88 2.77
CA PHE A 65 -10.11 2.33 3.96
C PHE A 65 -11.16 1.24 3.70
N PRO A 66 -10.95 0.30 2.77
CA PRO A 66 -11.94 -0.73 2.46
C PRO A 66 -12.37 -1.57 3.67
N ALA A 67 -11.50 -1.79 4.65
CA ALA A 67 -11.87 -2.49 5.89
C ALA A 67 -12.93 -1.75 6.72
N SER A 68 -13.00 -0.41 6.62
CA SER A 68 -14.04 0.37 7.30
C SER A 68 -15.42 0.28 6.62
N HIS A 69 -15.47 -0.19 5.38
CA HIS A 69 -16.68 -0.29 4.55
C HIS A 69 -17.11 -1.71 4.23
N SER A 70 -16.27 -2.71 4.53
CA SER A 70 -16.55 -4.14 4.31
C SER A 70 -16.22 -4.97 5.54
N SER A 71 -17.24 -5.63 6.12
CA SER A 71 -17.06 -6.56 7.23
C SER A 71 -16.16 -7.75 6.89
N ASP A 72 -16.14 -8.18 5.63
CA ASP A 72 -15.31 -9.28 5.16
C ASP A 72 -13.83 -8.90 5.18
N ILE A 73 -13.50 -7.69 4.70
CA ILE A 73 -12.11 -7.17 4.74
C ILE A 73 -11.70 -6.89 6.19
N ASP A 74 -12.56 -6.27 7.00
CA ASP A 74 -12.30 -6.01 8.43
C ASP A 74 -12.01 -7.31 9.19
N TRP A 75 -12.78 -8.37 8.92
CA TRP A 75 -12.53 -9.68 9.50
C TRP A 75 -11.16 -10.26 9.10
N VAL A 76 -10.78 -10.15 7.82
CA VAL A 76 -9.45 -10.57 7.35
C VAL A 76 -8.35 -9.77 8.06
N MET A 77 -8.48 -8.46 8.19
CA MET A 77 -7.47 -7.63 8.86
C MET A 77 -7.32 -7.96 10.35
N LYS A 78 -8.40 -8.26 11.03
CA LYS A 78 -8.39 -8.56 12.48
C LYS A 78 -8.03 -9.99 12.83
N SER A 79 -8.24 -10.94 11.92
CA SER A 79 -8.23 -12.36 12.27
C SER A 79 -7.24 -13.19 11.47
N SER A 80 -6.76 -12.70 10.32
CA SER A 80 -5.76 -13.39 9.50
C SER A 80 -4.36 -13.32 10.12
N PRO A 81 -3.41 -14.15 9.67
CA PRO A 81 -2.05 -14.13 10.20
C PRO A 81 -1.23 -12.89 9.77
N ILE A 82 -1.79 -11.93 9.00
CA ILE A 82 -1.03 -10.79 8.48
C ILE A 82 -0.40 -9.97 9.61
N ALA A 83 -1.17 -9.62 10.65
CA ALA A 83 -0.65 -8.84 11.77
C ALA A 83 0.50 -9.55 12.50
N GLU A 84 0.40 -10.88 12.67
CA GLU A 84 1.44 -11.69 13.29
C GLU A 84 2.72 -11.70 12.45
N ILE A 85 2.63 -11.93 11.14
CA ILE A 85 3.82 -11.96 10.27
C ILE A 85 4.50 -10.59 10.20
N VAL A 86 3.73 -9.50 10.21
CA VAL A 86 4.30 -8.15 10.32
C VAL A 86 5.00 -7.97 11.67
N GLY A 87 4.37 -8.38 12.77
CA GLY A 87 4.98 -8.30 14.10
C GLY A 87 6.28 -9.10 14.21
N ARG A 88 6.36 -10.24 13.54
CA ARG A 88 7.59 -11.05 13.50
C ARG A 88 8.74 -10.38 12.75
N VAL A 89 8.46 -9.62 11.66
CA VAL A 89 9.53 -8.88 10.97
C VAL A 89 9.94 -7.62 11.72
N LEU A 90 9.06 -7.01 12.52
CA LEU A 90 9.37 -5.83 13.32
C LEU A 90 9.95 -6.19 14.70
N ASP A 91 9.69 -7.40 15.20
CA ASP A 91 9.99 -7.87 16.56
C ASP A 91 9.41 -6.93 17.65
N ASP A 92 8.25 -6.33 17.37
CA ASP A 92 7.59 -5.31 18.17
C ASP A 92 6.06 -5.40 18.05
N PRO A 93 5.29 -4.80 19.00
CA PRO A 93 3.85 -4.65 18.84
C PRO A 93 3.48 -3.92 17.54
N VAL A 94 2.43 -4.38 16.88
CA VAL A 94 2.01 -3.86 15.57
C VAL A 94 0.65 -3.21 15.67
N ARG A 95 0.51 -2.06 15.02
CA ARG A 95 -0.75 -1.35 14.86
C ARG A 95 -1.20 -1.37 13.41
N PHE A 96 -2.49 -1.54 13.20
CA PHE A 96 -3.10 -1.30 11.89
C PHE A 96 -3.19 0.19 11.65
N TYR A 97 -2.60 0.67 10.55
CA TYR A 97 -2.63 2.10 10.19
C TYR A 97 -3.76 2.39 9.21
N MET A 98 -3.80 1.70 8.08
CA MET A 98 -4.84 1.84 7.06
C MET A 98 -4.77 0.71 6.04
N ASP A 99 -5.73 0.69 5.13
CA ASP A 99 -5.72 -0.21 3.98
C ASP A 99 -6.24 0.47 2.70
N GLN A 100 -5.96 -0.19 1.58
CA GLN A 100 -6.36 0.24 0.25
C GLN A 100 -6.70 -0.96 -0.62
N MET A 101 -7.70 -0.81 -1.48
CA MET A 101 -7.94 -1.69 -2.61
C MET A 101 -7.32 -1.09 -3.87
N PHE A 102 -6.68 -1.93 -4.66
CA PHE A 102 -6.17 -1.59 -6.00
C PHE A 102 -6.83 -2.49 -7.03
N TYR A 103 -7.56 -1.89 -7.96
CA TYR A 103 -8.22 -2.60 -9.04
C TYR A 103 -7.67 -2.13 -10.39
N LYS A 104 -7.20 -3.10 -11.19
CA LYS A 104 -6.85 -2.88 -12.60
C LYS A 104 -7.69 -3.84 -13.44
N PRO A 105 -8.47 -3.35 -14.44
CA PRO A 105 -9.30 -4.22 -15.25
C PRO A 105 -8.47 -5.19 -16.09
N ALA A 106 -9.11 -6.26 -16.58
CA ALA A 106 -8.51 -7.15 -17.57
C ALA A 106 -8.07 -6.37 -18.82
N GLY A 107 -7.04 -6.85 -19.49
CA GLY A 107 -6.43 -6.20 -20.64
C GLY A 107 -5.03 -5.70 -20.33
N LYS A 108 -4.64 -4.61 -20.96
CA LYS A 108 -3.31 -4.01 -20.78
C LYS A 108 -3.18 -3.43 -19.39
N MET A 109 -2.27 -4.01 -18.60
CA MET A 109 -2.02 -3.57 -17.23
C MET A 109 -1.43 -2.15 -17.21
N PHE A 110 -2.05 -1.31 -16.40
CA PHE A 110 -1.61 0.05 -16.18
C PHE A 110 -0.36 0.08 -15.28
N PRO A 111 0.73 0.80 -15.64
CA PRO A 111 1.91 0.91 -14.79
C PRO A 111 1.61 1.76 -13.55
N SER A 112 2.34 1.49 -12.46
CA SER A 112 2.45 2.39 -11.32
C SER A 112 3.85 2.96 -11.29
N ALA A 113 4.00 4.26 -11.04
CA ALA A 113 5.30 4.91 -10.96
C ALA A 113 6.13 4.36 -9.79
N TRP A 114 7.45 4.46 -9.88
CA TRP A 114 8.34 4.20 -8.75
C TRP A 114 8.06 5.21 -7.62
N HIS A 115 7.91 4.73 -6.40
CA HIS A 115 7.59 5.55 -5.23
C HIS A 115 7.96 4.85 -3.93
N GLN A 116 7.86 5.59 -2.84
CA GLN A 116 7.88 5.10 -1.46
C GLN A 116 6.50 5.35 -0.86
N ASP A 117 5.96 4.38 -0.10
CA ASP A 117 4.66 4.54 0.52
C ASP A 117 4.64 5.63 1.59
N THR A 118 5.67 5.69 2.43
CA THR A 118 5.75 6.65 3.54
C THR A 118 5.72 8.11 3.10
N SER A 119 6.10 8.42 1.87
CA SER A 119 6.04 9.79 1.34
C SER A 119 4.61 10.31 1.14
N TYR A 120 3.61 9.41 1.12
CA TYR A 120 2.20 9.76 0.98
C TYR A 120 1.46 9.93 2.30
N TYR A 121 2.03 9.47 3.41
CA TYR A 121 1.35 9.40 4.70
C TYR A 121 1.89 10.41 5.70
N ASN A 122 1.04 10.84 6.63
CA ASN A 122 1.40 11.74 7.73
C ASN A 122 2.07 10.99 8.89
N ILE A 123 3.11 10.24 8.59
CA ILE A 123 3.88 9.49 9.57
C ILE A 123 5.39 9.59 9.30
N GLU A 124 6.17 9.41 10.36
CA GLU A 124 7.61 9.24 10.33
C GLU A 124 8.01 8.13 11.29
N GLY A 125 8.95 7.30 10.88
CA GLY A 125 9.48 6.15 11.59
C GLY A 125 10.01 5.12 10.61
N ASP A 126 10.73 4.13 11.11
CA ASP A 126 11.30 3.06 10.31
C ASP A 126 10.43 1.80 10.29
N GLN A 127 9.68 1.57 11.38
CA GLN A 127 8.82 0.40 11.52
C GLN A 127 7.49 0.55 10.76
N VAL A 128 7.58 0.71 9.44
CA VAL A 128 6.42 0.80 8.54
C VAL A 128 6.47 -0.34 7.54
N VAL A 129 5.46 -1.21 7.57
CA VAL A 129 5.36 -2.40 6.73
C VAL A 129 4.07 -2.41 5.94
N ARG A 130 4.19 -2.64 4.64
CA ARG A 130 3.08 -2.90 3.75
C ARG A 130 2.90 -4.40 3.56
N ALA A 131 1.69 -4.90 3.75
CA ALA A 131 1.31 -6.24 3.35
C ALA A 131 0.40 -6.15 2.13
N TRP A 132 0.85 -6.70 1.00
CA TRP A 132 0.12 -6.70 -0.26
C TRP A 132 -0.35 -8.12 -0.58
N VAL A 133 -1.64 -8.25 -0.84
CA VAL A 133 -2.33 -9.50 -1.16
C VAL A 133 -3.12 -9.31 -2.44
N CYS A 134 -3.05 -10.27 -3.35
CA CYS A 134 -3.86 -10.27 -4.57
C CYS A 134 -4.70 -11.54 -4.63
N VAL A 135 -5.99 -11.41 -4.93
CA VAL A 135 -6.88 -12.57 -5.08
C VAL A 135 -6.79 -13.20 -6.48
N ASP A 136 -6.13 -12.52 -7.40
CA ASP A 136 -5.87 -13.01 -8.75
C ASP A 136 -4.40 -13.42 -8.90
N PRO A 137 -4.05 -14.40 -9.76
CA PRO A 137 -2.66 -14.74 -10.05
C PRO A 137 -2.00 -13.59 -10.82
N VAL A 138 -0.76 -13.24 -10.46
CA VAL A 138 -0.04 -12.13 -11.07
C VAL A 138 1.35 -12.58 -11.48
N PRO A 139 1.67 -12.65 -12.79
CA PRO A 139 3.01 -12.95 -13.24
C PRO A 139 3.98 -11.83 -12.85
N ARG A 140 5.26 -12.18 -12.72
CA ARG A 140 6.32 -11.25 -12.31
C ARG A 140 6.30 -9.92 -13.05
N ASP A 141 6.04 -9.93 -14.35
CA ASP A 141 6.05 -8.73 -15.19
C ASP A 141 4.83 -7.81 -14.97
N ALA A 142 3.80 -8.27 -14.24
CA ALA A 142 2.65 -7.47 -13.82
C ALA A 142 2.59 -7.23 -12.30
N SER A 143 3.50 -7.85 -11.56
CA SER A 143 3.55 -7.78 -10.10
C SER A 143 4.24 -6.51 -9.61
N ILE A 144 4.27 -6.35 -8.29
CA ILE A 144 5.10 -5.35 -7.64
C ILE A 144 6.57 -5.74 -7.80
N GLU A 145 7.39 -4.76 -8.10
CA GLU A 145 8.84 -4.85 -8.09
C GLU A 145 9.45 -3.79 -7.17
N VAL A 146 10.59 -4.11 -6.57
CA VAL A 146 11.24 -3.26 -5.58
C VAL A 146 12.72 -3.08 -5.91
N VAL A 147 13.30 -1.93 -5.57
CA VAL A 147 14.75 -1.76 -5.57
C VAL A 147 15.29 -2.30 -4.26
N ARG A 148 16.05 -3.42 -4.34
CA ARG A 148 16.61 -4.11 -3.18
C ARG A 148 17.39 -3.16 -2.27
N GLY A 149 17.03 -3.12 -0.99
CA GLY A 149 17.75 -2.37 0.03
C GLY A 149 17.57 -0.85 -0.03
N SER A 150 16.72 -0.32 -0.91
CA SER A 150 16.50 1.13 -1.04
C SER A 150 15.87 1.77 0.20
N HIS A 151 15.16 0.99 1.04
CA HIS A 151 14.63 1.43 2.33
C HIS A 151 15.73 1.94 3.28
N ARG A 152 16.97 1.47 3.13
CA ARG A 152 18.11 1.89 3.94
C ARG A 152 18.87 3.09 3.40
N TRP A 153 18.40 3.73 2.32
CA TRP A 153 19.05 4.92 1.78
C TRP A 153 18.81 6.16 2.65
N ASN A 154 17.87 6.09 3.59
CA ASN A 154 17.50 7.20 4.49
C ASN A 154 17.13 8.49 3.73
N ILE A 155 16.45 8.34 2.62
CA ILE A 155 15.97 9.43 1.78
C ILE A 155 14.46 9.25 1.59
N THR A 156 13.70 10.27 1.95
CA THR A 156 12.29 10.38 1.56
C THR A 156 12.22 11.15 0.25
N TYR A 157 11.76 10.52 -0.81
CA TYR A 157 11.61 11.15 -2.11
C TYR A 157 10.22 11.79 -2.27
N ARG A 158 10.17 12.78 -3.17
CA ARG A 158 8.90 13.41 -3.55
C ARG A 158 7.99 12.34 -4.17
N PRO A 159 6.75 12.16 -3.65
CA PRO A 159 5.84 11.19 -4.21
C PRO A 159 5.38 11.60 -5.62
N PRO A 160 5.41 10.70 -6.60
CA PRO A 160 4.84 10.96 -7.93
C PRO A 160 3.30 10.88 -7.90
N VAL A 161 2.66 11.32 -8.98
CA VAL A 161 1.20 11.30 -9.16
C VAL A 161 0.65 9.88 -9.46
N GLY A 162 1.22 8.84 -8.89
CA GLY A 162 0.68 7.47 -8.98
C GLY A 162 0.92 6.72 -10.28
N MET A 163 1.31 7.40 -11.38
CA MET A 163 1.66 6.77 -12.67
C MET A 163 3.03 7.24 -13.14
N ASP A 164 3.70 6.41 -13.93
CA ASP A 164 4.94 6.81 -14.57
C ASP A 164 4.65 7.53 -15.90
N PRO A 165 4.78 8.87 -15.96
CA PRO A 165 4.50 9.62 -17.19
C PRO A 165 5.46 9.28 -18.34
N LYS A 166 6.61 8.65 -18.06
CA LYS A 166 7.55 8.19 -19.10
C LYS A 166 7.12 6.86 -19.70
N ALA A 167 6.55 5.97 -18.86
CA ALA A 167 6.06 4.68 -19.32
C ALA A 167 4.71 4.79 -20.03
N ASP A 168 3.85 5.72 -19.62
CA ASP A 168 2.55 5.99 -20.23
C ASP A 168 2.23 7.49 -20.23
N PRO A 169 2.79 8.27 -21.18
CA PRO A 169 2.58 9.72 -21.26
C PRO A 169 1.10 10.11 -21.51
N GLU A 170 0.36 9.30 -22.27
CA GLU A 170 -1.06 9.56 -22.56
C GLU A 170 -1.91 9.30 -21.31
N GLY A 171 -1.66 8.21 -20.62
CA GLY A 171 -2.32 7.89 -19.35
C GLY A 171 -2.05 8.94 -18.29
N ALA A 172 -0.80 9.41 -18.18
CA ALA A 172 -0.43 10.49 -17.26
C ALA A 172 -1.19 11.78 -17.57
N ALA A 173 -1.25 12.20 -18.83
CA ALA A 173 -1.98 13.39 -19.24
C ALA A 173 -3.49 13.26 -18.98
N ASN A 174 -4.06 12.07 -19.21
CA ASN A 174 -5.47 11.79 -18.91
C ASN A 174 -5.76 11.85 -17.41
N LEU A 175 -4.85 11.34 -16.58
CA LEU A 175 -4.98 11.41 -15.12
C LEU A 175 -4.90 12.87 -14.63
N GLU A 176 -3.94 13.64 -15.12
CA GLU A 176 -3.83 15.07 -14.81
C GLU A 176 -5.10 15.82 -15.20
N ALA A 177 -5.65 15.54 -16.39
CA ALA A 177 -6.91 16.14 -16.84
C ALA A 177 -8.10 15.73 -15.97
N ALA A 178 -8.16 14.47 -15.54
CA ALA A 178 -9.20 13.96 -14.64
C ALA A 178 -9.12 14.60 -13.23
N PHE A 179 -7.93 14.83 -12.71
CA PHE A 179 -7.74 15.60 -11.47
C PHE A 179 -8.15 17.08 -11.66
N ALA A 180 -7.68 17.72 -12.73
CA ALA A 180 -7.99 19.13 -13.02
C ALA A 180 -9.49 19.36 -13.21
N SER A 181 -10.21 18.41 -13.79
CA SER A 181 -11.67 18.46 -13.99
C SER A 181 -12.47 18.10 -12.73
N GLY A 182 -11.83 17.59 -11.67
CA GLY A 182 -12.50 17.12 -10.47
C GLY A 182 -13.22 15.78 -10.62
N GLN A 183 -12.95 15.02 -11.67
CA GLN A 183 -13.47 13.66 -11.84
C GLN A 183 -12.85 12.67 -10.83
N ILE A 184 -11.66 12.98 -10.35
CA ILE A 184 -11.00 12.22 -9.27
C ILE A 184 -10.98 13.10 -8.04
N LEU A 185 -11.73 12.70 -7.01
CA LEU A 185 -11.94 13.44 -5.77
C LEU A 185 -11.27 12.70 -4.60
N ILE A 186 -9.95 12.53 -4.62
CA ILE A 186 -9.27 12.02 -3.42
C ILE A 186 -9.19 13.15 -2.39
N GLY A 187 -9.84 12.96 -1.23
CA GLY A 187 -9.66 13.81 -0.06
C GLY A 187 -10.13 15.26 -0.18
N ARG A 188 -10.84 15.63 -1.24
CA ARG A 188 -11.25 17.03 -1.49
C ARG A 188 -12.27 17.57 -0.48
N GLU A 189 -13.14 16.71 0.06
CA GLU A 189 -14.12 17.12 1.06
C GLU A 189 -13.54 17.16 2.48
N ALA A 190 -12.49 16.39 2.73
CA ALA A 190 -11.81 16.35 4.03
C ALA A 190 -10.75 17.46 4.20
N HIS A 191 -10.26 18.07 3.10
CA HIS A 191 -9.18 19.05 3.11
C HIS A 191 -9.56 20.32 2.37
N ASN A 192 -10.27 21.22 3.02
CA ASN A 192 -10.66 22.52 2.45
C ASN A 192 -9.48 23.42 2.04
N GLU A 193 -8.23 23.03 2.27
CA GLU A 193 -7.04 23.87 2.06
C GLU A 193 -5.96 23.25 1.15
N TRP A 194 -6.13 21.98 0.70
CA TRP A 194 -5.11 21.31 -0.09
C TRP A 194 -5.69 20.80 -1.40
N THR A 195 -5.15 21.26 -2.51
CA THR A 195 -5.39 20.59 -3.80
C THR A 195 -4.48 19.37 -3.87
N TYR A 196 -4.97 18.28 -4.44
CA TYR A 196 -4.20 17.04 -4.65
C TYR A 196 -2.84 17.30 -5.33
N PHE A 197 -2.76 18.30 -6.21
CA PHE A 197 -1.54 18.68 -6.90
C PHE A 197 -0.49 19.37 -6.01
N ASP A 198 -0.91 20.18 -5.07
CA ASP A 198 0.03 20.86 -4.16
C ASP A 198 0.79 19.88 -3.27
N SER A 199 0.16 18.73 -2.96
CA SER A 199 0.75 17.70 -2.13
C SER A 199 1.88 16.90 -2.82
N PHE A 200 1.87 16.80 -4.16
CA PHE A 200 2.95 16.15 -4.92
C PHE A 200 4.13 17.07 -5.24
N LEU A 201 3.99 18.36 -5.01
CA LEU A 201 4.96 19.37 -5.40
C LEU A 201 5.81 19.90 -4.24
N ASP A 202 5.97 19.15 -3.13
CA ASP A 202 6.84 19.60 -2.06
C ASP A 202 8.30 19.75 -2.58
N PRO A 203 8.76 20.98 -2.82
CA PRO A 203 10.08 21.22 -3.37
C PRO A 203 11.22 20.89 -2.40
N ALA A 204 10.90 20.66 -1.12
CA ALA A 204 11.87 20.30 -0.11
C ALA A 204 12.29 18.82 -0.23
N LEU A 205 11.45 17.98 -0.83
CA LEU A 205 11.78 16.58 -1.05
C LEU A 205 12.55 16.39 -2.37
N PRO A 206 13.62 15.58 -2.36
CA PRO A 206 14.38 15.27 -3.56
C PRO A 206 13.53 14.51 -4.59
N GLU A 207 13.87 14.67 -5.86
CA GLU A 207 13.28 13.90 -6.93
C GLU A 207 13.73 12.44 -6.88
N LEU A 208 12.84 11.55 -7.30
CA LEU A 208 13.17 10.14 -7.48
C LEU A 208 14.26 9.95 -8.53
N PRO A 209 15.21 9.02 -8.33
CA PRO A 209 16.12 8.63 -9.39
C PRO A 209 15.32 8.03 -10.56
N ASP A 210 15.80 8.25 -11.78
CA ASP A 210 15.17 7.68 -12.98
C ASP A 210 15.49 6.18 -13.09
N ILE A 211 14.78 5.39 -12.27
CA ILE A 211 14.99 3.95 -12.19
C ILE A 211 14.59 3.27 -13.50
N GLU A 212 13.49 3.71 -14.13
CA GLU A 212 12.98 3.07 -15.33
C GLU A 212 13.94 3.23 -16.51
N ALA A 213 14.52 4.41 -16.70
CA ALA A 213 15.53 4.62 -17.75
C ALA A 213 16.87 3.93 -17.44
N ASN A 214 17.15 3.63 -16.18
CA ASN A 214 18.44 3.09 -15.72
C ASN A 214 18.32 1.75 -14.99
N ARG A 215 17.33 0.94 -15.33
CA ARG A 215 17.03 -0.35 -14.65
C ARG A 215 18.25 -1.25 -14.43
N ALA A 216 19.18 -1.30 -15.39
CA ALA A 216 20.42 -2.09 -15.30
C ALA A 216 21.36 -1.63 -14.16
N SER A 217 21.18 -0.43 -13.64
CA SER A 217 21.98 0.13 -12.52
C SER A 217 21.39 -0.18 -11.15
N PHE A 218 20.21 -0.77 -11.09
CA PHE A 218 19.49 -1.10 -9.85
C PHE A 218 19.30 -2.60 -9.72
N ASP A 219 19.45 -3.12 -8.52
CA ASP A 219 19.10 -4.51 -8.19
C ASP A 219 17.58 -4.58 -7.92
N ILE A 220 16.81 -5.02 -8.93
CA ILE A 220 15.35 -5.01 -8.89
C ILE A 220 14.84 -6.43 -8.63
N LEU A 221 14.10 -6.59 -7.54
CA LEU A 221 13.38 -7.81 -7.20
C LEU A 221 11.95 -7.75 -7.72
N GLY A 222 11.40 -8.89 -8.07
CA GLY A 222 10.00 -9.08 -8.42
C GLY A 222 9.68 -10.59 -8.41
N TRP A 223 8.41 -10.91 -8.28
CA TRP A 223 7.95 -12.29 -8.04
C TRP A 223 6.74 -12.66 -8.89
N ASP A 224 6.63 -13.93 -9.23
CA ASP A 224 5.36 -14.53 -9.61
C ASP A 224 4.50 -14.69 -8.36
N TYR A 225 3.28 -14.24 -8.44
CA TYR A 225 2.35 -14.18 -7.32
C TYR A 225 1.15 -15.11 -7.56
N SER A 226 0.81 -15.88 -6.56
CA SER A 226 -0.38 -16.74 -6.53
C SER A 226 -1.33 -16.30 -5.42
N PRO A 227 -2.66 -16.44 -5.58
CA PRO A 227 -3.60 -16.21 -4.48
C PRO A 227 -3.18 -16.97 -3.22
N GLY A 228 -3.22 -16.30 -2.07
CA GLY A 228 -2.73 -16.83 -0.80
C GLY A 228 -1.31 -16.41 -0.43
N ASP A 229 -0.52 -15.94 -1.39
CA ASP A 229 0.78 -15.33 -1.11
C ASP A 229 0.60 -13.95 -0.48
N VAL A 230 1.55 -13.55 0.38
CA VAL A 230 1.62 -12.22 0.98
C VAL A 230 2.98 -11.61 0.69
N LEU A 231 3.01 -10.49 -0.03
CA LEU A 231 4.22 -9.71 -0.20
C LEU A 231 4.32 -8.70 0.93
N LEU A 232 5.33 -8.84 1.79
CA LEU A 232 5.69 -7.81 2.75
C LEU A 232 6.76 -6.91 2.15
N PHE A 233 6.61 -5.61 2.34
CA PHE A 233 7.67 -4.67 2.00
C PHE A 233 7.68 -3.46 2.94
N HIS A 234 8.87 -2.91 3.13
CA HIS A 234 9.11 -1.76 3.99
C HIS A 234 8.51 -0.48 3.37
N GLY A 235 7.85 0.37 4.19
CA GLY A 235 7.20 1.58 3.70
C GLY A 235 8.13 2.55 2.95
N ASN A 236 9.42 2.54 3.27
CA ASN A 236 10.45 3.38 2.63
C ASN A 236 11.11 2.73 1.39
N ILE A 237 10.72 1.51 1.00
CA ILE A 237 11.32 0.88 -0.18
C ILE A 237 10.81 1.53 -1.47
N LEU A 238 11.70 1.77 -2.40
CA LEU A 238 11.31 2.16 -3.75
C LEU A 238 10.69 0.96 -4.45
N HIS A 239 9.44 1.11 -4.86
CA HIS A 239 8.69 0.06 -5.53
C HIS A 239 7.82 0.63 -6.65
N SER A 240 7.44 -0.24 -7.56
CA SER A 240 6.55 0.06 -8.67
C SER A 240 5.74 -1.17 -9.06
N ALA A 241 4.86 -1.03 -10.03
CA ALA A 241 4.26 -2.16 -10.73
C ALA A 241 4.36 -1.94 -12.23
N ARG A 242 5.06 -2.84 -12.92
CA ARG A 242 5.20 -2.78 -14.36
C ARG A 242 3.84 -2.85 -15.04
N GLY A 243 3.70 -2.12 -16.10
CA GLY A 243 2.56 -2.17 -16.98
C GLY A 243 2.93 -2.70 -18.36
N GLY A 244 2.01 -2.56 -19.29
CA GLY A 244 2.25 -2.86 -20.70
C GLY A 244 2.02 -4.31 -21.11
N ILE A 245 1.95 -5.25 -20.17
CA ILE A 245 1.55 -6.64 -20.46
C ILE A 245 0.02 -6.77 -20.39
N GLU A 246 -0.51 -7.76 -21.08
CA GLU A 246 -1.95 -8.06 -21.07
C GLU A 246 -2.23 -9.24 -20.13
N LEU A 247 -3.24 -9.05 -19.26
CA LEU A 247 -3.80 -10.12 -18.46
C LEU A 247 -5.23 -10.42 -18.89
N PRO A 248 -5.63 -11.70 -18.99
CA PRO A 248 -6.99 -12.08 -19.38
C PRO A 248 -8.03 -11.86 -18.27
N HIS A 249 -7.60 -11.49 -17.09
CA HIS A 249 -8.40 -11.26 -15.89
C HIS A 249 -7.99 -9.94 -15.22
N PRO A 250 -8.83 -9.38 -14.35
CA PRO A 250 -8.46 -8.19 -13.59
C PRO A 250 -7.33 -8.52 -12.59
N ARG A 251 -6.70 -7.50 -12.04
CA ARG A 251 -5.81 -7.58 -10.89
C ARG A 251 -6.47 -6.86 -9.72
N ARG A 252 -6.99 -7.63 -8.76
CA ARG A 252 -7.67 -7.16 -7.56
C ARG A 252 -6.75 -7.39 -6.37
N ALA A 253 -6.24 -6.33 -5.81
CA ALA A 253 -5.30 -6.41 -4.70
C ALA A 253 -5.79 -5.59 -3.51
N HIS A 254 -5.52 -6.10 -2.33
CA HIS A 254 -5.65 -5.41 -1.06
C HIS A 254 -4.24 -5.14 -0.50
N ALA A 255 -4.03 -3.95 0.00
CA ALA A 255 -2.76 -3.56 0.59
C ALA A 255 -3.01 -2.88 1.94
N SER A 256 -2.60 -3.53 3.02
CA SER A 256 -2.68 -3.00 4.39
C SER A 256 -1.35 -2.42 4.84
N LEU A 257 -1.39 -1.33 5.57
CA LEU A 257 -0.22 -0.66 6.14
C LEU A 257 -0.22 -0.82 7.65
N TRP A 258 0.91 -1.24 8.17
CA TRP A 258 1.13 -1.57 9.57
C TRP A 258 2.33 -0.81 10.12
N VAL A 259 2.24 -0.44 11.38
CA VAL A 259 3.28 0.39 12.02
C VAL A 259 3.69 -0.16 13.37
N GLY A 260 4.96 0.01 13.70
CA GLY A 260 5.53 -0.31 15.01
C GLY A 260 5.61 0.90 15.95
N PRO A 261 6.19 0.71 17.15
CA PRO A 261 6.20 1.74 18.20
C PRO A 261 7.05 2.97 17.92
N ASP A 262 8.02 2.91 16.99
CA ASP A 262 8.86 4.05 16.64
C ASP A 262 8.16 5.05 15.73
N VAL A 263 6.98 4.69 15.21
CA VAL A 263 6.24 5.52 14.27
C VAL A 263 5.42 6.57 15.02
N HIS A 264 5.59 7.82 14.60
CA HIS A 264 4.87 8.97 15.15
C HIS A 264 4.24 9.81 14.04
N TYR A 265 3.29 10.65 14.43
CA TYR A 265 2.61 11.54 13.50
C TYR A 265 3.56 12.64 13.02
N LEU A 266 3.57 12.90 11.72
CA LEU A 266 4.27 14.00 11.08
C LEU A 266 3.42 14.54 9.94
N ARG A 267 2.86 15.73 10.09
CA ARG A 267 2.05 16.36 9.06
C ARG A 267 2.92 16.75 7.85
N ARG A 268 2.74 16.06 6.74
CA ARG A 268 3.45 16.34 5.49
C ARG A 268 2.69 17.33 4.63
N ARG A 269 3.43 18.16 3.89
CA ARG A 269 2.85 19.00 2.83
C ARG A 269 2.38 18.17 1.63
N SER A 270 2.99 17.02 1.43
CA SER A 270 2.73 16.11 0.30
C SER A 270 1.64 15.08 0.59
N GLN A 271 0.73 15.34 1.52
CA GLN A 271 -0.36 14.42 1.82
C GLN A 271 -1.31 14.28 0.62
N ALA A 272 -1.20 13.17 -0.07
CA ALA A 272 -2.00 12.83 -1.23
C ALA A 272 -3.10 11.80 -0.94
N ILE A 273 -3.01 11.15 0.21
CA ILE A 273 -3.91 10.08 0.63
C ILE A 273 -4.64 10.57 1.88
N PRO A 274 -5.96 10.34 1.99
CA PRO A 274 -6.70 10.69 3.19
C PRO A 274 -6.03 10.11 4.44
N ASP A 275 -5.87 10.94 5.46
CA ASP A 275 -5.29 10.50 6.73
C ASP A 275 -6.34 9.68 7.50
N PRO A 276 -6.03 8.47 8.00
CA PRO A 276 -6.95 7.68 8.81
C PRO A 276 -7.55 8.46 9.99
N ILE A 277 -6.78 9.38 10.56
CA ILE A 277 -7.21 10.20 11.69
C ILE A 277 -8.38 11.13 11.35
N GLN A 278 -8.61 11.43 10.08
CA GLN A 278 -9.74 12.25 9.61
C GLN A 278 -11.09 11.52 9.69
N LEU A 279 -11.06 10.19 9.82
CA LEU A 279 -12.26 9.43 10.16
C LEU A 279 -12.73 9.73 11.60
N TYR A 280 -11.91 10.45 12.36
CA TYR A 280 -12.15 10.86 13.74
C TYR A 280 -11.95 12.37 13.88
N ASP A 281 -12.75 13.06 14.65
CA ASP A 281 -12.65 14.51 14.92
C ASP A 281 -11.41 14.83 15.79
N TYR A 282 -10.23 14.49 15.29
CA TYR A 282 -8.98 14.64 16.00
C TYR A 282 -7.85 15.12 15.09
N LEU A 283 -7.02 16.04 15.56
CA LEU A 283 -5.84 16.53 14.85
C LEU A 283 -4.59 16.35 15.72
N PRO A 284 -3.73 15.36 15.41
CA PRO A 284 -2.48 15.15 16.14
C PRO A 284 -1.50 16.31 15.98
N LEU A 285 -0.57 16.40 16.91
CA LEU A 285 0.60 17.26 16.82
C LEU A 285 1.78 16.46 16.24
N ASP A 286 2.63 17.14 15.48
CA ASP A 286 3.87 16.54 14.99
C ASP A 286 4.71 15.97 16.14
N GLY A 287 5.21 14.76 15.96
CA GLY A 287 5.98 14.04 16.96
C GLY A 287 5.17 13.25 17.98
N GLN A 288 3.83 13.30 17.95
CA GLN A 288 3.03 12.44 18.80
C GLN A 288 3.13 10.98 18.36
N PRO A 289 3.43 10.03 19.27
CA PRO A 289 3.44 8.63 18.94
C PRO A 289 2.03 8.14 18.56
N LEU A 290 1.93 7.25 17.58
CA LEU A 290 0.63 6.70 17.18
C LEU A 290 -0.02 5.87 18.28
N SER A 291 0.75 5.43 19.27
CA SER A 291 0.25 4.77 20.49
C SER A 291 -0.63 5.64 21.37
N ASP A 292 -0.63 6.96 21.19
CA ASP A 292 -1.53 7.87 21.92
C ASP A 292 -2.96 7.82 21.34
N PHE A 293 -3.17 7.10 20.22
CA PHE A 293 -4.41 7.08 19.46
C PHE A 293 -4.93 5.65 19.23
N ASP A 294 -5.07 4.86 20.30
CA ASP A 294 -5.49 3.45 20.23
C ASP A 294 -6.85 3.24 19.56
N GLU A 295 -7.75 4.22 19.62
CA GLU A 295 -9.06 4.16 18.97
C GLU A 295 -8.95 4.24 17.44
N VAL A 296 -7.93 4.97 16.94
CA VAL A 296 -7.68 5.14 15.50
C VAL A 296 -6.74 4.06 14.99
N PHE A 297 -5.67 3.78 15.74
CA PHE A 297 -4.62 2.82 15.40
C PHE A 297 -4.54 1.70 16.44
N PRO A 298 -5.50 0.77 16.44
CA PRO A 298 -5.52 -0.28 17.46
C PRO A 298 -4.31 -1.21 17.36
N VAL A 299 -3.86 -1.69 18.51
CA VAL A 299 -2.86 -2.77 18.54
C VAL A 299 -3.49 -4.03 17.97
N ALA A 300 -2.88 -4.55 16.92
CA ALA A 300 -3.37 -5.73 16.20
C ALA A 300 -2.62 -7.01 16.63
N TRP A 301 -1.38 -6.87 17.06
CA TRP A 301 -0.57 -7.99 17.52
C TRP A 301 0.53 -7.51 18.49
N THR A 302 0.92 -8.40 19.42
CA THR A 302 2.03 -8.20 20.35
C THR A 302 2.88 -9.48 20.44
N PRO A 303 4.20 -9.36 20.59
CA PRO A 303 5.06 -10.50 20.91
C PRO A 303 4.56 -11.25 22.17
N ALA A 304 4.75 -12.58 22.16
CA ALA A 304 4.32 -13.46 23.27
C ALA A 304 5.20 -13.30 24.53
#